data_b07230c193d3ae202d0a9297073d807a
#
_entry.id   b07230c193d3ae202d0a9297073d807a
#
_cell.length_a   1.000
_cell.length_b   1.000
_cell.length_c   1.000
_cell.angle_alpha   90.00
_cell.angle_beta   90.00
_cell.angle_gamma   90.00
#
_symmetry.space_group_name_H-M   'P 1'
#
loop_
_entity.id
_entity.type
_entity.pdbx_description
1 polymer ?
#
loop_
_entity_poly.entity_id
_entity_poly.type
_entity_poly.pdbx_seq_one_letter_code
_entity_poly.pdbx_strand_id
1 'polypeptide(L)'
;HLIPLAHELRKLGVRNPIGFFLHIPFPVANGIRALSDNAEFLDWFSAYDLVGLQTQRDVANFIGAFRTLGRAELLSDGRLRFNNGFIQVASFPIGIDATGFRTAAEEAPELPEITTSAQKVMIGVDRLDYSKGLPHRLRGFQAFLRDRHVEADRIAFLQIAPPTREDVQAYKDIRRDLEQLSGEVNGEFGDIGYMPVQYIHRSIPRERLAGLFRRADIALVTPLNDGMNLVAKEYVAAQDEADPGVLILSRFAGAAEQLAEGALLINPYDAASIAGGITRAVTMP
;
A
#
# COMPACT_ATOMS: atom_id res chain seq x y z
N HIS A 1 -11.78 16.14 3.12
CA HIS A 1 -12.32 17.45 2.71
C HIS A 1 -13.65 17.35 1.96
N LEU A 2 -13.94 16.28 1.21
CA LEU A 2 -15.14 16.15 0.39
C LEU A 2 -16.31 15.44 1.11
N ILE A 3 -16.10 14.84 2.26
CA ILE A 3 -17.14 14.09 2.98
C ILE A 3 -18.38 14.96 3.28
N PRO A 4 -18.27 16.24 3.70
CA PRO A 4 -19.43 17.11 3.94
C PRO A 4 -20.13 17.60 2.66
N LEU A 5 -19.53 17.42 1.47
CA LEU A 5 -20.02 18.04 0.22
C LEU A 5 -21.47 17.71 -0.10
N ALA A 6 -21.89 16.45 0.03
CA ALA A 6 -23.28 16.09 -0.26
C ALA A 6 -24.26 16.77 0.67
N HIS A 7 -23.90 16.94 1.95
CA HIS A 7 -24.72 17.63 2.93
C HIS A 7 -24.98 19.09 2.49
N GLU A 8 -23.94 19.80 2.03
CA GLU A 8 -24.08 21.16 1.52
C GLU A 8 -24.87 21.22 0.21
N LEU A 9 -24.67 20.27 -0.70
CA LEU A 9 -25.45 20.16 -1.94
C LEU A 9 -26.94 19.94 -1.65
N ARG A 10 -27.28 19.10 -0.65
CA ARG A 10 -28.68 18.88 -0.25
C ARG A 10 -29.31 20.17 0.31
N LYS A 11 -28.58 20.98 1.09
CA LYS A 11 -29.03 22.29 1.55
C LYS A 11 -29.34 23.24 0.39
N LEU A 12 -28.60 23.16 -0.70
CA LEU A 12 -28.81 23.92 -1.92
C LEU A 12 -29.92 23.36 -2.82
N GLY A 13 -30.64 22.32 -2.37
CA GLY A 13 -31.78 21.74 -3.07
C GLY A 13 -31.44 20.71 -4.15
N VAL A 14 -30.19 20.23 -4.23
CA VAL A 14 -29.80 19.15 -5.15
C VAL A 14 -30.52 17.86 -4.74
N ARG A 15 -31.31 17.27 -5.67
CA ARG A 15 -32.08 16.04 -5.44
C ARG A 15 -31.57 14.84 -6.23
N ASN A 16 -30.62 15.06 -7.14
CA ASN A 16 -30.00 13.99 -7.93
C ASN A 16 -29.29 12.98 -7.01
N PRO A 17 -29.15 11.71 -7.38
CA PRO A 17 -28.33 10.76 -6.68
C PRO A 17 -26.88 11.27 -6.55
N ILE A 18 -26.29 11.14 -5.35
CA ILE A 18 -24.94 11.56 -5.04
C ILE A 18 -24.16 10.35 -4.54
N GLY A 19 -23.10 9.99 -5.28
CA GLY A 19 -22.15 8.96 -4.89
C GLY A 19 -20.89 9.56 -4.28
N PHE A 20 -20.29 8.86 -3.33
CA PHE A 20 -18.99 9.19 -2.75
C PHE A 20 -18.09 7.96 -2.80
N PHE A 21 -16.85 8.15 -3.21
CA PHE A 21 -15.85 7.08 -3.19
C PHE A 21 -14.70 7.44 -2.24
N LEU A 22 -14.41 6.55 -1.29
CA LEU A 22 -13.32 6.72 -0.34
C LEU A 22 -12.12 5.85 -0.75
N HIS A 23 -10.99 6.50 -1.06
CA HIS A 23 -9.76 5.83 -1.47
C HIS A 23 -8.93 5.26 -0.31
N ILE A 24 -9.03 5.86 0.89
CA ILE A 24 -8.30 5.42 2.08
C ILE A 24 -9.12 4.37 2.84
N PRO A 25 -8.48 3.54 3.67
CA PRO A 25 -9.19 2.57 4.49
C PRO A 25 -10.22 3.23 5.40
N PHE A 26 -11.40 2.63 5.50
CA PHE A 26 -12.39 3.10 6.46
C PHE A 26 -12.06 2.55 7.87
N PRO A 27 -11.96 3.40 8.90
CA PRO A 27 -11.56 2.97 10.23
C PRO A 27 -12.64 2.12 10.90
N VAL A 28 -12.24 1.25 11.82
CA VAL A 28 -13.15 0.54 12.72
C VAL A 28 -13.89 1.51 13.64
N ALA A 29 -15.04 1.11 14.19
CA ALA A 29 -15.89 1.94 15.04
C ALA A 29 -15.13 2.63 16.18
N ASN A 30 -14.15 1.97 16.80
CA ASN A 30 -13.36 2.57 17.88
C ASN A 30 -12.48 3.73 17.41
N GLY A 31 -11.96 3.66 16.18
CA GLY A 31 -11.20 4.77 15.58
C GLY A 31 -12.07 6.00 15.34
N ILE A 32 -13.32 5.79 14.88
CA ILE A 32 -14.29 6.89 14.71
C ILE A 32 -14.73 7.45 16.05
N ARG A 33 -14.95 6.59 17.05
CA ARG A 33 -15.33 7.03 18.41
C ARG A 33 -14.30 7.97 19.05
N ALA A 34 -13.04 7.85 18.67
CA ALA A 34 -11.96 8.73 19.14
C ALA A 34 -12.03 10.16 18.57
N LEU A 35 -12.83 10.40 17.52
CA LEU A 35 -13.08 11.74 17.01
C LEU A 35 -14.02 12.51 17.95
N SER A 36 -13.70 13.77 18.24
CA SER A 36 -14.56 14.66 19.05
C SER A 36 -15.96 14.80 18.45
N ASP A 37 -16.02 14.90 17.12
CA ASP A 37 -17.24 15.19 16.37
C ASP A 37 -17.71 13.96 15.57
N ASN A 38 -17.62 12.77 16.19
CA ASN A 38 -17.93 11.51 15.51
C ASN A 38 -19.40 11.43 15.04
N ALA A 39 -20.34 12.04 15.74
CA ALA A 39 -21.73 12.06 15.33
C ALA A 39 -21.94 12.89 14.06
N GLU A 40 -21.33 14.07 13.98
CA GLU A 40 -21.36 14.93 12.79
C GLU A 40 -20.65 14.27 11.61
N PHE A 41 -19.51 13.61 11.85
CA PHE A 41 -18.80 12.84 10.84
C PHE A 41 -19.69 11.77 10.21
N LEU A 42 -20.44 11.01 10.99
CA LEU A 42 -21.40 10.02 10.47
C LEU A 42 -22.56 10.69 9.74
N ASP A 43 -23.06 11.82 10.27
CA ASP A 43 -24.19 12.54 9.66
C ASP A 43 -23.88 13.04 8.26
N TRP A 44 -22.65 13.47 7.98
CA TRP A 44 -22.25 13.88 6.63
C TRP A 44 -22.44 12.78 5.58
N PHE A 45 -22.32 11.51 5.94
CA PHE A 45 -22.57 10.40 5.02
C PHE A 45 -24.06 10.16 4.75
N SER A 46 -24.98 10.63 5.63
CA SER A 46 -26.43 10.44 5.47
C SER A 46 -26.98 11.14 4.21
N ALA A 47 -26.24 12.11 3.67
CA ALA A 47 -26.60 12.85 2.48
C ALA A 47 -26.22 12.15 1.15
N TYR A 48 -25.42 11.08 1.20
CA TYR A 48 -25.05 10.28 0.04
C TYR A 48 -26.02 9.12 -0.17
N ASP A 49 -26.33 8.82 -1.43
CA ASP A 49 -27.12 7.66 -1.82
C ASP A 49 -26.26 6.41 -1.93
N LEU A 50 -25.00 6.58 -2.39
CA LEU A 50 -24.02 5.50 -2.56
C LEU A 50 -22.68 5.88 -1.94
N VAL A 51 -22.12 5.00 -1.10
CA VAL A 51 -20.75 5.09 -0.61
C VAL A 51 -19.96 3.90 -1.15
N GLY A 52 -18.98 4.21 -2.01
CA GLY A 52 -18.03 3.25 -2.57
C GLY A 52 -16.76 3.19 -1.73
N LEU A 53 -16.29 1.99 -1.48
CA LEU A 53 -15.08 1.70 -0.72
C LEU A 53 -14.16 0.77 -1.52
N GLN A 54 -12.91 0.61 -1.09
CA GLN A 54 -11.95 -0.21 -1.83
C GLN A 54 -12.12 -1.71 -1.58
N THR A 55 -12.49 -2.11 -0.36
CA THR A 55 -12.46 -3.51 0.08
C THR A 55 -13.74 -3.92 0.80
N GLN A 56 -13.99 -5.21 0.89
CA GLN A 56 -15.10 -5.75 1.70
C GLN A 56 -14.87 -5.50 3.19
N ARG A 57 -13.62 -5.49 3.63
CA ARG A 57 -13.25 -5.13 5.00
C ARG A 57 -13.67 -3.69 5.32
N ASP A 58 -13.46 -2.75 4.40
CA ASP A 58 -13.87 -1.36 4.57
C ASP A 58 -15.39 -1.22 4.61
N VAL A 59 -16.12 -1.97 3.78
CA VAL A 59 -17.59 -2.05 3.81
C VAL A 59 -18.06 -2.56 5.17
N ALA A 60 -17.47 -3.64 5.69
CA ALA A 60 -17.80 -4.18 7.00
C ALA A 60 -17.50 -3.17 8.13
N ASN A 61 -16.37 -2.45 8.06
CA ASN A 61 -16.01 -1.41 9.01
C ASN A 61 -17.01 -0.25 8.98
N PHE A 62 -17.40 0.21 7.78
CA PHE A 62 -18.39 1.26 7.60
C PHE A 62 -19.74 0.86 8.22
N ILE A 63 -20.28 -0.29 7.84
CA ILE A 63 -21.53 -0.83 8.38
C ILE A 63 -21.44 -0.97 9.91
N GLY A 64 -20.33 -1.54 10.42
CA GLY A 64 -20.09 -1.71 11.84
C GLY A 64 -20.07 -0.40 12.61
N ALA A 65 -19.43 0.64 12.07
CA ALA A 65 -19.39 1.96 12.69
C ALA A 65 -20.78 2.62 12.75
N PHE A 66 -21.51 2.58 11.64
CA PHE A 66 -22.86 3.15 11.58
C PHE A 66 -23.85 2.44 12.49
N ARG A 67 -23.78 1.10 12.59
CA ARG A 67 -24.62 0.33 13.53
C ARG A 67 -24.27 0.62 14.99
N THR A 68 -22.97 0.70 15.30
CA THR A 68 -22.52 0.83 16.70
C THR A 68 -22.63 2.25 17.23
N LEU A 69 -22.26 3.25 16.44
CA LEU A 69 -22.18 4.65 16.85
C LEU A 69 -23.40 5.46 16.38
N GLY A 70 -23.83 5.25 15.14
CA GLY A 70 -24.93 5.94 14.49
C GLY A 70 -26.30 5.32 14.74
N ARG A 71 -26.38 4.13 15.37
CA ARG A 71 -27.63 3.36 15.54
C ARG A 71 -28.35 3.09 14.22
N ALA A 72 -27.61 2.92 13.13
CA ALA A 72 -28.17 2.58 11.84
C ALA A 72 -28.66 1.13 11.83
N GLU A 73 -29.68 0.87 11.01
CA GLU A 73 -30.21 -0.46 10.76
C GLU A 73 -29.75 -0.96 9.39
N LEU A 74 -29.19 -2.16 9.35
CA LEU A 74 -28.89 -2.86 8.10
C LEU A 74 -30.15 -3.59 7.64
N LEU A 75 -30.64 -3.21 6.46
CA LEU A 75 -31.84 -3.82 5.85
C LEU A 75 -31.50 -5.11 5.11
N SER A 76 -32.52 -5.90 4.81
CA SER A 76 -32.39 -7.18 4.10
C SER A 76 -31.86 -7.02 2.65
N ASP A 77 -32.02 -5.85 2.05
CA ASP A 77 -31.51 -5.50 0.72
C ASP A 77 -30.07 -4.95 0.75
N GLY A 78 -29.41 -4.94 1.91
CA GLY A 78 -28.03 -4.50 2.10
C GLY A 78 -27.85 -2.99 2.29
N ARG A 79 -28.93 -2.19 2.25
CA ARG A 79 -28.84 -0.75 2.53
C ARG A 79 -28.80 -0.49 4.04
N LEU A 80 -28.14 0.60 4.42
CA LEU A 80 -28.21 1.14 5.78
C LEU A 80 -29.31 2.17 5.87
N ARG A 81 -30.25 1.98 6.80
CA ARG A 81 -31.18 3.02 7.23
C ARG A 81 -30.53 3.83 8.36
N PHE A 82 -30.26 5.10 8.10
CA PHE A 82 -29.62 6.00 9.05
C PHE A 82 -30.29 7.37 9.00
N ASN A 83 -30.64 7.91 10.16
CA ASN A 83 -31.49 9.08 10.28
C ASN A 83 -32.79 8.88 9.46
N ASN A 84 -33.11 9.78 8.54
CA ASN A 84 -34.28 9.69 7.66
C ASN A 84 -33.91 9.27 6.22
N GLY A 85 -32.72 8.71 6.01
CA GLY A 85 -32.19 8.33 4.70
C GLY A 85 -31.77 6.87 4.61
N PHE A 86 -31.41 6.50 3.37
CA PHE A 86 -30.86 5.19 3.04
C PHE A 86 -29.52 5.38 2.35
N ILE A 87 -28.53 4.62 2.78
CA ILE A 87 -27.19 4.63 2.18
C ILE A 87 -26.91 3.24 1.60
N GLN A 88 -26.65 3.17 0.31
CA GLN A 88 -26.06 1.97 -0.30
C GLN A 88 -24.56 1.99 -0.05
N VAL A 89 -24.00 0.90 0.45
CA VAL A 89 -22.55 0.75 0.67
C VAL A 89 -22.05 -0.44 -0.10
N ALA A 90 -21.00 -0.27 -0.91
CA ALA A 90 -20.43 -1.35 -1.69
C ALA A 90 -18.92 -1.18 -1.90
N SER A 91 -18.23 -2.30 -2.19
CA SER A 91 -16.82 -2.24 -2.59
C SER A 91 -16.68 -2.11 -4.10
N PHE A 92 -15.79 -1.21 -4.51
CA PHE A 92 -15.39 -1.00 -5.90
C PHE A 92 -13.86 -0.93 -5.95
N PRO A 93 -13.16 -2.08 -5.89
CA PRO A 93 -11.71 -2.12 -5.85
C PRO A 93 -11.12 -1.46 -7.10
N ILE A 94 -10.29 -0.43 -6.93
CA ILE A 94 -9.60 0.20 -8.06
C ILE A 94 -8.60 -0.78 -8.68
N GLY A 95 -8.63 -0.86 -10.01
CA GLY A 95 -7.71 -1.67 -10.80
C GLY A 95 -6.58 -0.86 -11.44
N ILE A 96 -5.81 -1.54 -12.27
CA ILE A 96 -4.82 -0.97 -13.18
C ILE A 96 -5.13 -1.45 -14.60
N ASP A 97 -4.57 -0.79 -15.59
CA ASP A 97 -4.44 -1.34 -16.94
C ASP A 97 -3.30 -2.37 -16.94
N ALA A 98 -3.64 -3.62 -16.62
CA ALA A 98 -2.65 -4.71 -16.49
C ALA A 98 -1.98 -5.02 -17.84
N THR A 99 -2.74 -4.99 -18.95
CA THR A 99 -2.20 -5.25 -20.28
C THR A 99 -1.22 -4.16 -20.71
N GLY A 100 -1.62 -2.88 -20.59
CA GLY A 100 -0.73 -1.77 -20.92
C GLY A 100 0.50 -1.71 -20.02
N PHE A 101 0.40 -2.14 -18.75
CA PHE A 101 1.55 -2.21 -17.85
C PHE A 101 2.52 -3.35 -18.20
N ARG A 102 1.99 -4.51 -18.58
CA ARG A 102 2.76 -5.66 -19.08
C ARG A 102 3.53 -5.28 -20.35
N THR A 103 2.87 -4.71 -21.33
CA THR A 103 3.51 -4.24 -22.58
C THR A 103 4.63 -3.24 -22.27
N ALA A 104 4.39 -2.27 -21.40
CA ALA A 104 5.43 -1.33 -20.99
C ALA A 104 6.62 -2.01 -20.29
N ALA A 105 6.39 -3.10 -19.56
CA ALA A 105 7.44 -3.87 -18.90
C ALA A 105 8.27 -4.71 -19.91
N GLU A 106 7.62 -5.25 -20.94
CA GLU A 106 8.25 -6.01 -22.03
C GLU A 106 9.08 -5.12 -22.97
N GLU A 107 8.57 -3.93 -23.28
CA GLU A 107 9.20 -2.95 -24.16
C GLU A 107 10.19 -2.02 -23.43
N ALA A 108 10.36 -2.20 -22.11
CA ALA A 108 11.22 -1.33 -21.33
C ALA A 108 12.67 -1.38 -21.84
N PRO A 109 13.36 -0.24 -21.97
CA PRO A 109 14.75 -0.19 -22.41
C PRO A 109 15.64 -0.97 -21.42
N GLU A 110 16.77 -1.45 -21.91
CA GLU A 110 17.77 -2.04 -21.04
C GLU A 110 18.13 -1.08 -19.92
N LEU A 111 17.94 -1.55 -18.69
CA LEU A 111 18.25 -0.78 -17.50
C LEU A 111 19.74 -1.00 -17.19
N PRO A 112 20.49 0.06 -16.80
CA PRO A 112 21.82 -0.13 -16.27
C PRO A 112 21.74 -1.11 -15.11
N GLU A 113 22.76 -1.95 -14.99
CA GLU A 113 22.84 -2.95 -13.92
C GLU A 113 22.47 -2.34 -12.58
N ILE A 114 21.42 -2.88 -11.95
CA ILE A 114 20.91 -2.36 -10.68
C ILE A 114 21.96 -2.58 -9.59
N THR A 115 22.74 -3.66 -9.74
CA THR A 115 24.02 -3.88 -9.05
C THR A 115 24.82 -4.95 -9.78
N THR A 116 26.09 -4.71 -10.02
CA THR A 116 27.00 -5.64 -10.68
C THR A 116 27.30 -6.90 -9.88
N SER A 117 26.93 -6.94 -8.59
CA SER A 117 27.32 -8.02 -7.67
C SER A 117 26.15 -8.65 -6.90
N ALA A 118 24.90 -8.21 -7.09
CA ALA A 118 23.74 -8.83 -6.46
C ALA A 118 23.26 -10.03 -7.28
N GLN A 119 22.95 -11.12 -6.59
CA GLN A 119 22.37 -12.32 -7.19
C GLN A 119 20.84 -12.22 -7.29
N LYS A 120 20.21 -11.51 -6.34
CA LYS A 120 18.77 -11.23 -6.34
C LYS A 120 18.50 -9.74 -6.10
N VAL A 121 17.51 -9.22 -6.79
CA VAL A 121 17.06 -7.83 -6.67
C VAL A 121 15.70 -7.78 -5.99
N MET A 122 15.66 -7.09 -4.87
CA MET A 122 14.40 -6.75 -4.19
C MET A 122 14.03 -5.30 -4.47
N ILE A 123 12.76 -5.01 -4.74
CA ILE A 123 12.28 -3.67 -5.03
C ILE A 123 11.17 -3.24 -4.07
N GLY A 124 11.22 -1.99 -3.63
CA GLY A 124 10.14 -1.31 -2.91
C GLY A 124 9.89 0.05 -3.53
N VAL A 125 8.65 0.33 -3.89
CA VAL A 125 8.27 1.60 -4.51
C VAL A 125 7.06 2.16 -3.80
N ASP A 126 7.22 3.28 -3.13
CA ASP A 126 6.12 4.01 -2.51
C ASP A 126 6.50 5.48 -2.38
N ARG A 127 5.52 6.37 -2.48
CA ARG A 127 5.72 7.77 -2.12
C ARG A 127 6.20 7.85 -0.66
N LEU A 128 6.96 8.87 -0.38
CA LEU A 128 7.43 9.14 0.98
C LEU A 128 6.24 9.54 1.87
N ASP A 129 5.59 8.54 2.48
CA ASP A 129 4.36 8.68 3.28
C ASP A 129 4.43 7.76 4.51
N TYR A 130 4.01 8.27 5.67
CA TYR A 130 4.04 7.51 6.94
C TYR A 130 3.20 6.22 6.88
N SER A 131 2.11 6.21 6.11
CA SER A 131 1.24 5.04 5.96
C SER A 131 1.89 3.89 5.19
N LYS A 132 2.97 4.16 4.44
CA LYS A 132 3.65 3.17 3.58
C LYS A 132 4.65 2.29 4.30
N GLY A 133 4.97 2.58 5.57
CA GLY A 133 5.82 1.72 6.40
C GLY A 133 7.27 1.61 5.94
N LEU A 134 7.80 2.62 5.23
CA LEU A 134 9.14 2.58 4.66
C LEU A 134 10.25 2.34 5.72
N PRO A 135 10.26 3.02 6.89
CA PRO A 135 11.23 2.70 7.94
C PRO A 135 11.08 1.29 8.50
N HIS A 136 9.85 0.76 8.60
CA HIS A 136 9.60 -0.61 9.06
C HIS A 136 10.15 -1.63 8.04
N ARG A 137 9.98 -1.33 6.75
CA ARG A 137 10.53 -2.12 5.64
C ARG A 137 12.04 -2.27 5.74
N LEU A 138 12.76 -1.16 5.93
CA LEU A 138 14.22 -1.19 6.06
C LEU A 138 14.68 -1.92 7.34
N ARG A 139 13.98 -1.73 8.47
CA ARG A 139 14.28 -2.49 9.70
C ARG A 139 14.04 -3.99 9.52
N GLY A 140 12.98 -4.38 8.80
CA GLY A 140 12.74 -5.78 8.45
C GLY A 140 13.82 -6.35 7.54
N PHE A 141 14.30 -5.58 6.57
CA PHE A 141 15.42 -5.98 5.72
C PHE A 141 16.73 -6.08 6.52
N GLN A 142 17.01 -5.13 7.43
CA GLN A 142 18.15 -5.20 8.33
C GLN A 142 18.09 -6.44 9.22
N ALA A 143 16.91 -6.77 9.81
CA ALA A 143 16.73 -7.98 10.59
C ALA A 143 17.01 -9.24 9.77
N PHE A 144 16.53 -9.30 8.52
CA PHE A 144 16.84 -10.39 7.60
C PHE A 144 18.35 -10.53 7.37
N LEU A 145 19.08 -9.43 7.15
CA LEU A 145 20.53 -9.47 6.95
C LEU A 145 21.29 -9.95 8.19
N ARG A 146 20.80 -9.63 9.40
CA ARG A 146 21.40 -10.08 10.68
C ARG A 146 21.20 -11.56 10.94
N ASP A 147 20.02 -12.09 10.61
CA ASP A 147 19.67 -13.50 10.84
C ASP A 147 20.24 -14.43 9.76
N ARG A 148 20.96 -13.89 8.81
CA ARG A 148 21.45 -14.61 7.63
C ARG A 148 22.60 -15.53 8.01
N HIS A 149 22.33 -16.84 8.00
CA HIS A 149 23.34 -17.91 8.16
C HIS A 149 23.93 -18.38 6.83
N VAL A 150 23.54 -17.79 5.68
CA VAL A 150 23.98 -18.21 4.35
C VAL A 150 24.80 -17.10 3.72
N GLU A 151 26.10 -17.34 3.54
CA GLU A 151 27.03 -16.41 2.90
C GLU A 151 26.79 -16.23 1.38
N ALA A 152 25.85 -17.00 0.80
CA ALA A 152 25.85 -17.23 -0.65
C ALA A 152 25.19 -16.10 -1.47
N ASP A 153 24.14 -15.43 -0.97
CA ASP A 153 23.37 -14.56 -1.86
C ASP A 153 23.43 -13.08 -1.46
N ARG A 154 24.12 -12.29 -2.25
CA ARG A 154 24.09 -10.84 -2.14
C ARG A 154 22.77 -10.34 -2.71
N ILE A 155 21.91 -9.79 -1.86
CA ILE A 155 20.61 -9.22 -2.21
C ILE A 155 20.73 -7.71 -2.25
N ALA A 156 20.37 -7.10 -3.37
CA ALA A 156 20.26 -5.66 -3.47
C ALA A 156 18.81 -5.24 -3.25
N PHE A 157 18.57 -4.32 -2.34
CA PHE A 157 17.27 -3.73 -2.12
C PHE A 157 17.22 -2.32 -2.72
N LEU A 158 16.48 -2.20 -3.83
CA LEU A 158 16.19 -0.92 -4.48
C LEU A 158 14.93 -0.31 -3.86
N GLN A 159 15.12 0.73 -3.03
CA GLN A 159 14.02 1.51 -2.47
C GLN A 159 13.82 2.81 -3.24
N ILE A 160 12.73 2.91 -3.98
CA ILE A 160 12.32 4.14 -4.68
C ILE A 160 11.26 4.84 -3.84
N ALA A 161 11.53 6.08 -3.44
CA ALA A 161 10.62 6.89 -2.64
C ALA A 161 10.45 8.30 -3.25
N PRO A 162 9.55 8.47 -4.23
CA PRO A 162 9.26 9.78 -4.80
C PRO A 162 8.87 10.80 -3.74
N PRO A 163 9.33 12.06 -3.85
CA PRO A 163 8.97 13.11 -2.93
C PRO A 163 7.46 13.38 -2.96
N THR A 164 6.91 13.72 -1.80
CA THR A 164 5.53 14.18 -1.64
C THR A 164 5.43 15.10 -0.44
N ARG A 165 4.64 16.16 -0.53
CA ARG A 165 4.34 17.10 0.59
C ARG A 165 5.59 17.53 1.37
N GLU A 166 6.65 17.92 0.66
CA GLU A 166 7.96 18.25 1.26
C GLU A 166 7.93 19.39 2.29
N ASP A 167 6.88 20.21 2.28
CA ASP A 167 6.69 21.29 3.26
C ASP A 167 6.20 20.81 4.65
N VAL A 168 5.73 19.57 4.76
CA VAL A 168 5.18 19.00 5.99
C VAL A 168 6.27 18.32 6.82
N GLN A 169 6.44 18.72 8.08
CA GLN A 169 7.51 18.24 8.96
C GLN A 169 7.57 16.72 9.09
N ALA A 170 6.41 16.05 9.23
CA ALA A 170 6.35 14.58 9.35
C ALA A 170 6.98 13.85 8.15
N TYR A 171 6.89 14.41 6.93
CA TYR A 171 7.50 13.81 5.74
C TYR A 171 9.02 14.05 5.68
N LYS A 172 9.49 15.19 6.20
CA LYS A 172 10.93 15.47 6.36
C LYS A 172 11.56 14.49 7.37
N ASP A 173 10.84 14.21 8.45
CA ASP A 173 11.30 13.27 9.48
C ASP A 173 11.41 11.84 8.93
N ILE A 174 10.42 11.36 8.17
CA ILE A 174 10.46 10.05 7.50
C ILE A 174 11.64 9.98 6.52
N ARG A 175 11.88 11.04 5.76
CA ARG A 175 13.01 11.11 4.83
C ARG A 175 14.33 10.95 5.57
N ARG A 176 14.54 11.73 6.63
CA ARG A 176 15.74 11.62 7.46
C ARG A 176 15.93 10.23 8.04
N ASP A 177 14.85 9.62 8.55
CA ASP A 177 14.88 8.25 9.09
C ASP A 177 15.28 7.23 8.02
N LEU A 178 14.78 7.37 6.78
CA LEU A 178 15.14 6.49 5.67
C LEU A 178 16.59 6.65 5.24
N GLU A 179 17.07 7.89 5.12
CA GLU A 179 18.46 8.21 4.76
C GLU A 179 19.41 7.63 5.83
N GLN A 180 19.08 7.80 7.12
CA GLN A 180 19.85 7.25 8.23
C GLN A 180 19.86 5.71 8.21
N LEU A 181 18.69 5.07 8.16
CA LEU A 181 18.58 3.60 8.14
C LEU A 181 19.29 2.99 6.93
N SER A 182 19.19 3.62 5.76
CA SER A 182 19.91 3.17 4.56
C SER A 182 21.42 3.22 4.76
N GLY A 183 21.91 4.31 5.37
CA GLY A 183 23.32 4.46 5.72
C GLY A 183 23.78 3.43 6.76
N GLU A 184 22.99 3.17 7.80
CA GLU A 184 23.28 2.17 8.84
C GLU A 184 23.36 0.76 8.24
N VAL A 185 22.38 0.35 7.41
CA VAL A 185 22.37 -0.96 6.76
C VAL A 185 23.58 -1.12 5.82
N ASN A 186 23.88 -0.09 5.03
CA ASN A 186 25.03 -0.13 4.11
C ASN A 186 26.36 -0.13 4.87
N GLY A 187 26.46 0.57 6.00
CA GLY A 187 27.67 0.55 6.83
C GLY A 187 27.87 -0.76 7.59
N GLU A 188 26.80 -1.45 8.01
CA GLU A 188 26.85 -2.72 8.74
C GLU A 188 27.09 -3.92 7.81
N PHE A 189 26.52 -3.95 6.60
CA PHE A 189 26.49 -5.12 5.72
C PHE A 189 27.09 -4.89 4.33
N GLY A 190 27.47 -3.63 4.01
CA GLY A 190 28.11 -3.31 2.73
C GLY A 190 29.56 -3.76 2.66
N ASP A 191 30.06 -3.86 1.42
CA ASP A 191 31.45 -4.17 1.13
C ASP A 191 31.90 -3.40 -0.11
N ILE A 192 33.19 -3.43 -0.45
CA ILE A 192 33.73 -2.82 -1.70
C ILE A 192 32.99 -3.47 -2.89
N GLY A 193 32.25 -2.63 -3.63
CA GLY A 193 31.46 -3.07 -4.78
C GLY A 193 30.09 -3.67 -4.46
N TYR A 194 29.66 -3.69 -3.19
CA TYR A 194 28.33 -4.14 -2.77
C TYR A 194 27.66 -3.19 -1.77
N MET A 195 26.52 -2.65 -2.15
CA MET A 195 25.66 -1.82 -1.32
C MET A 195 24.29 -2.50 -1.16
N PRO A 196 23.97 -3.06 0.01
CA PRO A 196 22.69 -3.75 0.23
C PRO A 196 21.46 -2.91 -0.07
N VAL A 197 21.49 -1.61 0.24
CA VAL A 197 20.36 -0.69 0.02
C VAL A 197 20.73 0.39 -0.97
N GLN A 198 19.97 0.49 -2.04
CA GLN A 198 19.98 1.62 -2.97
C GLN A 198 18.72 2.45 -2.75
N TYR A 199 18.87 3.60 -2.12
CA TYR A 199 17.77 4.53 -1.86
C TYR A 199 17.71 5.61 -2.93
N ILE A 200 16.55 5.74 -3.59
CA ILE A 200 16.31 6.72 -4.66
C ILE A 200 15.14 7.62 -4.25
N HIS A 201 15.45 8.89 -3.99
CA HIS A 201 14.47 9.92 -3.63
C HIS A 201 14.10 10.78 -4.83
N ARG A 202 13.49 10.17 -5.85
CA ARG A 202 12.97 10.88 -7.04
C ARG A 202 11.89 10.06 -7.73
N SER A 203 11.07 10.73 -8.55
CA SER A 203 10.12 10.06 -9.44
C SER A 203 10.84 9.33 -10.57
N ILE A 204 10.37 8.15 -10.89
CA ILE A 204 10.83 7.33 -12.03
C ILE A 204 9.69 7.29 -13.06
N PRO A 205 9.95 7.49 -14.35
CA PRO A 205 8.93 7.34 -15.39
C PRO A 205 8.31 5.93 -15.37
N ARG A 206 7.02 5.85 -15.71
CA ARG A 206 6.23 4.61 -15.63
C ARG A 206 6.84 3.46 -16.41
N GLU A 207 7.31 3.73 -17.63
CA GLU A 207 7.90 2.73 -18.53
C GLU A 207 9.18 2.15 -17.92
N ARG A 208 10.01 3.01 -17.35
CA ARG A 208 11.23 2.58 -16.65
C ARG A 208 10.90 1.81 -15.37
N LEU A 209 9.85 2.22 -14.65
CA LEU A 209 9.41 1.52 -13.44
C LEU A 209 8.86 0.13 -13.76
N ALA A 210 8.11 -0.02 -14.85
CA ALA A 210 7.62 -1.29 -15.33
C ALA A 210 8.76 -2.26 -15.65
N GLY A 211 9.83 -1.79 -16.31
CA GLY A 211 11.03 -2.58 -16.55
C GLY A 211 11.78 -2.97 -15.27
N LEU A 212 11.83 -2.07 -14.27
CA LEU A 212 12.41 -2.39 -12.95
C LEU A 212 11.61 -3.48 -12.24
N PHE A 213 10.27 -3.42 -12.29
CA PHE A 213 9.41 -4.45 -11.70
C PHE A 213 9.59 -5.81 -12.37
N ARG A 214 9.70 -5.84 -13.71
CA ARG A 214 9.92 -7.09 -14.46
C ARG A 214 11.25 -7.77 -14.11
N ARG A 215 12.28 -6.99 -13.75
CA ARG A 215 13.62 -7.50 -13.41
C ARG A 215 13.81 -7.79 -11.93
N ALA A 216 12.90 -7.36 -11.08
CA ALA A 216 13.02 -7.57 -9.65
C ALA A 216 12.49 -8.96 -9.28
N ASP A 217 13.35 -9.77 -8.64
CA ASP A 217 12.99 -11.10 -8.14
C ASP A 217 11.95 -11.03 -7.01
N ILE A 218 11.97 -9.94 -6.23
CA ILE A 218 11.10 -9.79 -5.06
C ILE A 218 10.56 -8.36 -5.01
N ALA A 219 9.24 -8.19 -4.86
CA ALA A 219 8.67 -6.92 -4.45
C ALA A 219 8.31 -6.93 -2.97
N LEU A 220 8.71 -5.87 -2.27
CA LEU A 220 8.42 -5.69 -0.85
C LEU A 220 7.46 -4.52 -0.64
N VAL A 221 6.17 -4.83 -0.47
CA VAL A 221 5.06 -3.88 -0.34
C VAL A 221 4.51 -3.93 1.08
N THR A 222 4.89 -2.98 1.93
CA THR A 222 4.68 -3.04 3.38
C THR A 222 3.91 -1.87 3.97
N PRO A 223 2.80 -1.39 3.36
CA PRO A 223 2.05 -0.31 3.97
C PRO A 223 1.52 -0.74 5.34
N LEU A 224 1.54 0.21 6.29
CA LEU A 224 0.97 0.03 7.63
C LEU A 224 -0.57 -0.01 7.56
N ASN A 225 -1.13 0.76 6.64
CA ASN A 225 -2.55 0.74 6.29
C ASN A 225 -2.75 1.42 4.93
N ASP A 226 -3.38 0.73 3.98
CA ASP A 226 -3.60 1.27 2.63
C ASP A 226 -4.95 0.81 2.07
N GLY A 227 -5.67 1.71 1.40
CA GLY A 227 -6.97 1.38 0.82
C GLY A 227 -6.88 0.34 -0.27
N MET A 228 -5.84 0.38 -1.12
CA MET A 228 -5.61 -0.62 -2.17
C MET A 228 -4.13 -0.99 -2.26
N ASN A 229 -3.27 -0.09 -2.67
CA ASN A 229 -1.88 -0.25 -3.10
C ASN A 229 -1.75 -0.80 -4.53
N LEU A 230 -1.71 0.12 -5.49
CA LEU A 230 -1.61 -0.24 -6.91
C LEU A 230 -0.24 -0.80 -7.27
N VAL A 231 0.83 -0.45 -6.53
CA VAL A 231 2.19 -0.95 -6.75
C VAL A 231 2.23 -2.48 -6.70
N ALA A 232 1.50 -3.10 -5.77
CA ALA A 232 1.40 -4.57 -5.71
C ALA A 232 0.81 -5.16 -6.99
N LYS A 233 -0.23 -4.53 -7.55
CA LYS A 233 -0.85 -4.95 -8.83
C LYS A 233 0.06 -4.70 -10.02
N GLU A 234 0.72 -3.55 -10.05
CA GLU A 234 1.69 -3.18 -11.09
C GLU A 234 2.86 -4.14 -11.14
N TYR A 235 3.41 -4.51 -9.97
CA TYR A 235 4.47 -5.51 -9.89
C TYR A 235 4.04 -6.85 -10.48
N VAL A 236 2.89 -7.39 -10.06
CA VAL A 236 2.37 -8.66 -10.58
C VAL A 236 2.11 -8.59 -12.09
N ALA A 237 1.55 -7.49 -12.59
CA ALA A 237 1.30 -7.32 -14.02
C ALA A 237 2.57 -7.23 -14.88
N ALA A 238 3.68 -6.77 -14.30
CA ALA A 238 4.97 -6.65 -14.98
C ALA A 238 5.74 -7.96 -15.09
N GLN A 239 5.38 -8.99 -14.31
CA GLN A 239 6.16 -10.23 -14.23
C GLN A 239 6.12 -11.07 -15.50
N ASP A 240 7.17 -11.87 -15.72
CA ASP A 240 7.16 -12.94 -16.70
C ASP A 240 6.36 -14.13 -16.16
N GLU A 241 5.40 -14.61 -16.92
CA GLU A 241 4.58 -15.76 -16.49
C GLU A 241 5.39 -17.07 -16.41
N ALA A 242 6.51 -17.17 -17.13
CA ALA A 242 7.39 -18.34 -17.12
C ALA A 242 8.37 -18.34 -15.93
N ASP A 243 8.72 -17.16 -15.43
CA ASP A 243 9.66 -16.99 -14.30
C ASP A 243 9.26 -15.76 -13.47
N PRO A 244 8.15 -15.86 -12.72
CA PRO A 244 7.62 -14.73 -11.97
C PRO A 244 8.39 -14.51 -10.67
N GLY A 245 8.65 -13.26 -10.35
CA GLY A 245 9.16 -12.88 -9.04
C GLY A 245 8.11 -13.00 -7.93
N VAL A 246 8.55 -12.88 -6.68
CA VAL A 246 7.73 -13.06 -5.47
C VAL A 246 7.23 -11.73 -4.93
N LEU A 247 5.92 -11.64 -4.69
CA LEU A 247 5.32 -10.51 -3.99
C LEU A 247 5.25 -10.77 -2.48
N ILE A 248 5.94 -9.95 -1.68
CA ILE A 248 5.76 -9.86 -0.22
C ILE A 248 4.82 -8.69 0.06
N LEU A 249 3.66 -8.96 0.64
CA LEU A 249 2.57 -7.99 0.77
C LEU A 249 2.09 -7.85 2.20
N SER A 250 1.94 -6.60 2.64
CA SER A 250 1.28 -6.31 3.91
C SER A 250 -0.17 -6.81 3.91
N ARG A 251 -0.56 -7.55 4.96
CA ARG A 251 -1.97 -7.93 5.20
C ARG A 251 -2.91 -6.74 5.39
N PHE A 252 -2.36 -5.53 5.59
CA PHE A 252 -3.14 -4.30 5.77
C PHE A 252 -3.24 -3.46 4.48
N ALA A 253 -2.70 -3.93 3.37
CA ALA A 253 -3.01 -3.40 2.05
C ALA A 253 -4.37 -3.91 1.56
N GLY A 254 -5.18 -3.05 0.94
CA GLY A 254 -6.44 -3.50 0.32
C GLY A 254 -6.21 -4.52 -0.79
N ALA A 255 -5.10 -4.40 -1.53
CA ALA A 255 -4.69 -5.37 -2.55
C ALA A 255 -4.54 -6.79 -2.01
N ALA A 256 -4.35 -6.99 -0.70
CA ALA A 256 -4.29 -8.32 -0.10
C ALA A 256 -5.60 -9.12 -0.26
N GLU A 257 -6.77 -8.46 -0.35
CA GLU A 257 -8.03 -9.17 -0.64
C GLU A 257 -8.05 -9.85 -2.02
N GLN A 258 -7.25 -9.37 -2.95
CA GLN A 258 -7.21 -9.87 -4.33
C GLN A 258 -5.97 -10.70 -4.63
N LEU A 259 -4.85 -10.46 -3.94
CA LEU A 259 -3.55 -11.04 -4.25
C LEU A 259 -3.04 -12.01 -3.18
N ALA A 260 -3.79 -12.25 -2.10
CA ALA A 260 -3.33 -13.07 -0.97
C ALA A 260 -2.95 -14.51 -1.35
N GLU A 261 -3.62 -15.11 -2.34
CA GLU A 261 -3.34 -16.49 -2.76
C GLU A 261 -1.98 -16.64 -3.46
N GLY A 262 -1.51 -15.57 -4.15
CA GLY A 262 -0.23 -15.53 -4.86
C GLY A 262 0.85 -14.71 -4.17
N ALA A 263 0.65 -14.26 -2.92
CA ALA A 263 1.60 -13.40 -2.22
C ALA A 263 2.01 -13.95 -0.86
N LEU A 264 3.22 -13.60 -0.42
CA LEU A 264 3.65 -13.85 0.96
C LEU A 264 3.12 -12.73 1.86
N LEU A 265 2.07 -13.01 2.63
CA LEU A 265 1.48 -12.03 3.54
C LEU A 265 2.32 -11.85 4.81
N ILE A 266 2.61 -10.58 5.14
CA ILE A 266 3.38 -10.21 6.33
C ILE A 266 2.64 -9.19 7.20
N ASN A 267 3.09 -9.09 8.47
CA ASN A 267 2.72 -8.00 9.36
C ASN A 267 3.79 -6.90 9.26
N PRO A 268 3.49 -5.72 8.69
CA PRO A 268 4.49 -4.66 8.49
C PRO A 268 4.95 -3.98 9.80
N TYR A 269 4.23 -4.17 10.90
CA TYR A 269 4.62 -3.67 12.22
C TYR A 269 5.66 -4.53 12.92
N ASP A 270 5.93 -5.73 12.41
CA ASP A 270 6.84 -6.70 12.98
C ASP A 270 8.02 -6.95 12.04
N ALA A 271 9.20 -6.50 12.43
CA ALA A 271 10.42 -6.68 11.65
C ALA A 271 10.77 -8.16 11.41
N ALA A 272 10.47 -9.04 12.38
CA ALA A 272 10.68 -10.49 12.24
C ALA A 272 9.73 -11.09 11.21
N SER A 273 8.47 -10.62 11.13
CA SER A 273 7.52 -11.03 10.09
C SER A 273 7.99 -10.62 8.70
N ILE A 274 8.55 -9.40 8.55
CA ILE A 274 9.12 -8.94 7.28
C ILE A 274 10.34 -9.79 6.92
N ALA A 275 11.29 -9.98 7.85
CA ALA A 275 12.49 -10.79 7.64
C ALA A 275 12.15 -12.23 7.24
N GLY A 276 11.21 -12.87 7.94
CA GLY A 276 10.73 -14.22 7.60
C GLY A 276 10.08 -14.29 6.22
N GLY A 277 9.34 -13.24 5.81
CA GLY A 277 8.82 -13.13 4.44
C GLY A 277 9.93 -13.07 3.39
N ILE A 278 10.98 -12.27 3.64
CA ILE A 278 12.14 -12.16 2.76
C ILE A 278 12.89 -13.50 2.67
N THR A 279 13.14 -14.16 3.82
CA THR A 279 13.80 -15.47 3.86
C THR A 279 13.05 -16.50 3.01
N ARG A 280 11.72 -16.55 3.14
CA ARG A 280 10.90 -17.45 2.32
C ARG A 280 11.01 -17.12 0.83
N ALA A 281 10.89 -15.84 0.46
CA ALA A 281 10.96 -15.40 -0.94
C ALA A 281 12.32 -15.74 -1.59
N VAL A 282 13.42 -15.57 -0.86
CA VAL A 282 14.78 -15.88 -1.36
C VAL A 282 14.99 -17.37 -1.58
N THR A 283 14.35 -18.21 -0.77
CA THR A 283 14.49 -19.69 -0.84
C THR A 283 13.46 -20.36 -1.74
N MET A 284 12.52 -19.60 -2.30
CA MET A 284 11.59 -20.14 -3.32
C MET A 284 12.36 -20.43 -4.62
N PRO A 285 12.01 -21.57 -5.26
CA PRO A 285 12.61 -21.94 -6.54
C PRO A 285 12.28 -20.94 -7.63
#